data_6d85305f13459aa17d8ce12732b5e915
#
_entry.id   6d85305f13459aa17d8ce12732b5e915
#
_cell.length_a   1.000
_cell.length_b   1.000
_cell.length_c   1.000
_cell.angle_alpha   90.00
_cell.angle_beta   90.00
_cell.angle_gamma   90.00
#
_symmetry.space_group_name_H-M   'P 1'
#
loop_
_entity.id
_entity.type
_entity.pdbx_description
1 polymer ?
#
loop_
_entity_poly.entity_id
_entity_poly.type
_entity_poly.pdbx_seq_one_letter_code
_entity_poly.pdbx_strand_id
1 'polypeptide(L)'
;MPGPVAMRRPLRELCLAAALLAGVALADDSTLPPEQQSGEIRYLSGGIGENQSQAIKAAAGQYALWLSFIARVDGKDGYSVPEQLTILKADGAPVLDLKPDGPFLLIELPPGKYRISAGSAAHSNTQFIQIRRGAHQKLVFQIPEE
;
A
#
# COMPACT_ATOMS: atom_id res chain seq x y z
N MET A 1 54.97 -11.03 20.63
CA MET A 1 53.93 -11.63 20.83
C MET A 1 52.60 -11.20 20.54
N PRO A 2 52.35 -10.02 20.32
CA PRO A 2 51.02 -9.54 20.00
C PRO A 2 50.50 -9.86 18.63
N GLY A 3 51.20 -10.55 17.83
CA GLY A 3 50.74 -10.82 16.49
C GLY A 3 49.39 -11.48 16.33
N PRO A 4 48.99 -12.34 17.23
CA PRO A 4 47.74 -13.09 17.00
C PRO A 4 46.47 -12.27 17.05
N VAL A 5 46.55 -11.10 17.56
CA VAL A 5 45.33 -10.28 17.70
C VAL A 5 44.71 -9.93 16.38
N ALA A 6 45.51 -9.79 15.37
CA ALA A 6 45.02 -9.29 14.08
C ALA A 6 44.09 -10.28 13.37
N MET A 7 44.15 -11.52 13.72
CA MET A 7 43.43 -12.53 12.98
C MET A 7 41.92 -12.50 13.16
N ARG A 8 41.48 -11.90 14.20
CA ARG A 8 40.06 -11.94 14.49
C ARG A 8 39.20 -11.07 13.59
N ARG A 9 39.78 -10.06 13.04
CA ARG A 9 39.00 -9.10 12.27
C ARG A 9 38.32 -9.69 11.06
N PRO A 10 39.00 -10.52 10.28
CA PRO A 10 38.32 -11.05 9.11
C PRO A 10 37.09 -11.87 9.44
N LEU A 11 37.08 -12.48 10.59
CA LEU A 11 35.94 -13.29 10.97
C LEU A 11 34.68 -12.47 11.12
N ARG A 12 34.81 -11.29 11.67
CA ARG A 12 33.64 -10.43 11.84
C ARG A 12 33.06 -10.01 10.53
N GLU A 13 33.90 -9.74 9.58
CA GLU A 13 33.43 -9.33 8.28
C GLU A 13 32.63 -10.42 7.59
N LEU A 14 33.05 -11.63 7.78
CA LEU A 14 32.32 -12.74 7.20
C LEU A 14 30.91 -12.84 7.77
N CYS A 15 30.75 -12.57 9.03
CA CYS A 15 29.42 -12.61 9.62
C CYS A 15 28.48 -11.60 9.03
N LEU A 16 29.01 -10.41 8.72
CA LEU A 16 28.18 -9.39 8.11
C LEU A 16 27.69 -9.79 6.75
N ALA A 17 28.55 -10.41 5.97
CA ALA A 17 28.16 -10.87 4.65
C ALA A 17 27.04 -11.88 4.71
N ALA A 18 27.09 -12.77 5.67
CA ALA A 18 26.04 -13.76 5.82
C ALA A 18 24.70 -13.13 6.12
N ALA A 19 24.71 -12.07 6.92
CA ALA A 19 23.47 -11.40 7.25
C ALA A 19 22.82 -10.76 6.03
N LEU A 20 23.61 -10.20 5.14
CA LEU A 20 23.08 -9.61 3.93
C LEU A 20 22.41 -10.64 3.04
N LEU A 21 23.00 -11.80 2.93
CA LEU A 21 22.41 -12.84 2.10
C LEU A 21 21.04 -13.26 2.63
N ALA A 22 20.92 -13.35 3.92
CA ALA A 22 19.64 -13.72 4.50
C ALA A 22 18.55 -12.69 4.16
N GLY A 23 18.91 -11.43 4.17
CA GLY A 23 17.95 -10.39 3.82
C GLY A 23 17.49 -10.48 2.38
N VAL A 24 18.39 -10.80 1.49
CA VAL A 24 18.04 -10.91 0.08
C VAL A 24 17.07 -12.06 -0.17
N ALA A 25 17.24 -13.15 0.55
CA ALA A 25 16.39 -14.30 0.33
C ALA A 25 14.93 -14.04 0.61
N LEU A 26 14.62 -13.06 1.43
CA LEU A 26 13.24 -12.76 1.77
C LEU A 26 12.54 -11.95 0.69
N ALA A 27 13.27 -11.44 -0.28
CA ALA A 27 12.68 -10.61 -1.33
C ALA A 27 11.85 -11.41 -2.32
N ASP A 28 11.75 -12.71 -2.14
CA ASP A 28 11.04 -13.57 -3.06
C ASP A 28 9.53 -13.50 -2.93
N ASP A 29 9.02 -12.77 -1.98
CA ASP A 29 7.58 -12.66 -1.82
C ASP A 29 7.02 -11.74 -2.87
N SER A 30 7.16 -12.16 -4.11
CA SER A 30 6.76 -11.33 -5.24
C SER A 30 5.25 -11.27 -5.43
N THR A 31 4.48 -12.04 -4.67
CA THR A 31 3.03 -11.95 -4.75
C THR A 31 2.51 -10.64 -4.19
N LEU A 32 3.21 -10.04 -3.25
CA LEU A 32 2.82 -8.76 -2.70
C LEU A 32 3.47 -7.64 -3.52
N PRO A 33 2.69 -6.67 -4.02
CA PRO A 33 3.29 -5.54 -4.73
C PRO A 33 4.26 -4.78 -3.83
N PRO A 34 5.26 -4.12 -4.39
CA PRO A 34 6.18 -3.34 -3.58
C PRO A 34 5.48 -2.15 -2.94
N GLU A 35 5.85 -1.86 -1.70
CA GLU A 35 5.37 -0.65 -1.04
C GLU A 35 5.97 0.56 -1.72
N GLN A 36 5.14 1.57 -1.95
CA GLN A 36 5.55 2.81 -2.57
C GLN A 36 5.38 3.95 -1.57
N GLN A 37 6.03 5.05 -1.85
CA GLN A 37 5.97 6.21 -0.96
C GLN A 37 5.80 7.48 -1.77
N SER A 38 4.86 8.31 -1.35
CA SER A 38 4.63 9.62 -1.91
C SER A 38 4.70 10.63 -0.78
N GLY A 39 5.77 11.42 -0.74
CA GLY A 39 6.04 12.26 0.41
C GLY A 39 6.24 11.40 1.65
N GLU A 40 5.42 11.61 2.65
CA GLU A 40 5.47 10.83 3.88
C GLU A 40 4.47 9.67 3.90
N ILE A 41 3.69 9.50 2.83
CA ILE A 41 2.61 8.53 2.80
C ILE A 41 3.11 7.24 2.15
N ARG A 42 3.03 6.13 2.88
CA ARG A 42 3.35 4.82 2.36
C ARG A 42 2.07 4.16 1.88
N TYR A 43 2.14 3.53 0.71
CA TYR A 43 0.99 2.85 0.17
C TYR A 43 1.41 1.67 -0.68
N LEU A 44 0.43 0.81 -0.94
CA LEU A 44 0.64 -0.39 -1.71
C LEU A 44 -0.60 -0.59 -2.57
N SER A 45 -0.42 -0.70 -3.87
CA SER A 45 -1.52 -0.77 -4.82
C SER A 45 -1.40 -2.01 -5.66
N GLY A 46 -2.52 -2.69 -5.88
CA GLY A 46 -2.53 -3.89 -6.69
C GLY A 46 -3.79 -4.71 -6.49
N GLY A 47 -3.63 -6.02 -6.52
CA GLY A 47 -4.76 -6.94 -6.31
C GLY A 47 -5.29 -7.57 -7.57
N ILE A 48 -4.55 -7.47 -8.67
CA ILE A 48 -4.93 -8.17 -9.90
C ILE A 48 -4.44 -9.61 -9.79
N GLY A 49 -5.38 -10.56 -9.94
CA GLY A 49 -5.07 -11.95 -9.77
C GLY A 49 -5.25 -12.40 -8.33
N GLU A 50 -5.51 -13.70 -8.17
CA GLU A 50 -5.87 -14.22 -6.86
C GLU A 50 -4.71 -14.19 -5.87
N ASN A 51 -3.51 -14.54 -6.30
CA ASN A 51 -2.37 -14.56 -5.39
C ASN A 51 -2.05 -13.19 -4.85
N GLN A 52 -2.08 -12.17 -5.70
CA GLN A 52 -1.82 -10.82 -5.25
C GLN A 52 -2.94 -10.31 -4.37
N SER A 53 -4.19 -10.61 -4.69
CA SER A 53 -5.32 -10.25 -3.84
C SER A 53 -5.20 -10.83 -2.45
N GLN A 54 -4.85 -12.10 -2.34
CA GLN A 54 -4.70 -12.75 -1.05
C GLN A 54 -3.54 -12.13 -0.25
N ALA A 55 -2.44 -11.83 -0.91
CA ALA A 55 -1.30 -11.21 -0.24
C ALA A 55 -1.66 -9.83 0.31
N ILE A 56 -2.41 -9.05 -0.45
CA ILE A 56 -2.84 -7.72 0.02
C ILE A 56 -3.79 -7.84 1.21
N LYS A 57 -4.73 -8.79 1.15
CA LYS A 57 -5.64 -9.01 2.28
C LYS A 57 -4.88 -9.38 3.55
N ALA A 58 -3.85 -10.19 3.40
CA ALA A 58 -3.03 -10.58 4.54
C ALA A 58 -2.22 -9.41 5.10
N ALA A 59 -1.83 -8.46 4.27
CA ALA A 59 -1.05 -7.30 4.70
C ALA A 59 -1.91 -6.14 5.22
N ALA A 60 -3.21 -6.21 5.04
CA ALA A 60 -4.10 -5.08 5.34
C ALA A 60 -4.03 -4.62 6.79
N GLY A 61 -3.76 -5.52 7.71
CA GLY A 61 -3.64 -5.18 9.14
C GLY A 61 -2.42 -4.34 9.48
N GLN A 62 -1.52 -4.14 8.53
CA GLN A 62 -0.33 -3.31 8.73
C GLN A 62 -0.54 -1.87 8.26
N TYR A 63 -1.72 -1.55 7.73
CA TYR A 63 -2.03 -0.24 7.20
C TYR A 63 -3.28 0.31 7.85
N ALA A 64 -3.35 1.63 7.96
CA ALA A 64 -4.49 2.27 8.60
C ALA A 64 -5.76 2.17 7.74
N LEU A 65 -5.62 2.08 6.43
CA LEU A 65 -6.76 2.12 5.53
C LEU A 65 -6.58 1.14 4.37
N TRP A 66 -7.65 0.39 4.10
CA TRP A 66 -7.74 -0.50 2.96
C TRP A 66 -8.89 -0.02 2.08
N LEU A 67 -8.57 0.39 0.87
CA LEU A 67 -9.56 0.78 -0.13
C LEU A 67 -9.77 -0.33 -1.13
N SER A 68 -11.02 -0.63 -1.42
CA SER A 68 -11.41 -1.54 -2.49
C SER A 68 -12.27 -0.78 -3.48
N PHE A 69 -12.09 -1.06 -4.76
CA PHE A 69 -12.85 -0.40 -5.83
C PHE A 69 -13.68 -1.44 -6.57
N ILE A 70 -14.97 -1.15 -6.70
CA ILE A 70 -15.88 -2.01 -7.44
C ILE A 70 -16.65 -1.17 -8.46
N ALA A 71 -17.15 -1.83 -9.49
CA ALA A 71 -18.03 -1.21 -10.46
C ALA A 71 -19.15 -2.19 -10.75
N ARG A 72 -20.31 -1.65 -11.07
CA ARG A 72 -21.43 -2.47 -11.47
C ARG A 72 -21.53 -2.48 -13.00
N VAL A 73 -21.46 -3.66 -13.56
CA VAL A 73 -21.56 -3.86 -15.01
C VAL A 73 -22.62 -4.92 -15.26
N ASP A 74 -23.61 -4.59 -16.06
CA ASP A 74 -24.71 -5.52 -16.39
C ASP A 74 -25.40 -6.05 -15.13
N GLY A 75 -25.57 -5.20 -14.13
CA GLY A 75 -26.25 -5.57 -12.91
C GLY A 75 -25.43 -6.38 -11.91
N LYS A 76 -24.14 -6.58 -12.20
CA LYS A 76 -23.27 -7.34 -11.32
C LYS A 76 -22.11 -6.47 -10.85
N ASP A 77 -21.75 -6.64 -9.58
CA ASP A 77 -20.60 -5.97 -9.01
C ASP A 77 -19.33 -6.76 -9.30
N GLY A 78 -18.27 -6.05 -9.67
CA GLY A 78 -16.96 -6.63 -9.87
C GLY A 78 -15.89 -5.65 -9.47
N TYR A 79 -14.67 -6.14 -9.27
CA TYR A 79 -13.56 -5.25 -8.98
C TYR A 79 -13.24 -4.38 -10.17
N SER A 80 -12.82 -3.16 -9.89
CA SER A 80 -12.50 -2.17 -10.91
C SER A 80 -11.29 -1.38 -10.48
N VAL A 81 -10.60 -0.79 -11.44
CA VAL A 81 -9.45 0.06 -11.18
C VAL A 81 -9.82 1.47 -11.60
N PRO A 82 -9.91 2.42 -10.67
CA PRO A 82 -10.23 3.79 -11.06
C PRO A 82 -9.08 4.44 -11.82
N GLU A 83 -9.39 5.40 -12.65
CA GLU A 83 -8.37 6.13 -13.37
C GLU A 83 -7.59 7.07 -12.48
N GLN A 84 -8.21 7.53 -11.39
CA GLN A 84 -7.61 8.52 -10.53
C GLN A 84 -8.11 8.33 -9.11
N LEU A 85 -7.20 8.43 -8.16
CA LEU A 85 -7.52 8.47 -6.74
C LEU A 85 -6.88 9.71 -6.14
N THR A 86 -7.68 10.47 -5.41
CA THR A 86 -7.21 11.69 -4.75
C THR A 86 -7.60 11.66 -3.29
N ILE A 87 -6.66 11.97 -2.42
CA ILE A 87 -6.92 12.09 -0.99
C ILE A 87 -6.53 13.50 -0.55
N LEU A 88 -7.46 14.18 0.11
CA LEU A 88 -7.25 15.50 0.66
C LEU A 88 -7.54 15.49 2.14
N LYS A 89 -6.85 16.34 2.88
CA LYS A 89 -7.23 16.60 4.26
C LYS A 89 -8.55 17.35 4.30
N ALA A 90 -9.17 17.39 5.47
CA ALA A 90 -10.45 18.08 5.63
C ALA A 90 -10.38 19.55 5.22
N ASP A 91 -9.22 20.18 5.36
CA ASP A 91 -9.03 21.57 4.98
C ASP A 91 -8.74 21.75 3.49
N GLY A 92 -8.70 20.67 2.72
CA GLY A 92 -8.45 20.70 1.29
C GLY A 92 -6.99 20.50 0.88
N ALA A 93 -6.08 20.38 1.84
CA ALA A 93 -4.67 20.18 1.51
C ALA A 93 -4.46 18.81 0.86
N PRO A 94 -3.71 18.74 -0.24
CA PRO A 94 -3.49 17.46 -0.91
C PRO A 94 -2.60 16.54 -0.09
N VAL A 95 -2.94 15.25 -0.09
CA VAL A 95 -2.19 14.22 0.61
C VAL A 95 -1.63 13.22 -0.37
N LEU A 96 -2.46 12.77 -1.31
CA LEU A 96 -2.08 11.73 -2.25
C LEU A 96 -2.90 11.86 -3.51
N ASP A 97 -2.25 11.66 -4.65
CA ASP A 97 -2.91 11.74 -5.95
C ASP A 97 -2.22 10.74 -6.86
N LEU A 98 -2.92 9.69 -7.24
CA LEU A 98 -2.30 8.64 -8.03
C LEU A 98 -3.31 7.86 -8.84
N LYS A 99 -2.79 7.08 -9.78
CA LYS A 99 -3.57 6.08 -10.49
C LYS A 99 -3.29 4.72 -9.87
N PRO A 100 -4.30 4.07 -9.29
CA PRO A 100 -4.08 2.75 -8.70
C PRO A 100 -3.68 1.71 -9.74
N ASP A 101 -2.90 0.73 -9.30
CA ASP A 101 -2.44 -0.36 -10.15
C ASP A 101 -3.37 -1.57 -10.11
N GLY A 102 -4.40 -1.52 -9.29
CA GLY A 102 -5.35 -2.60 -9.15
C GLY A 102 -6.52 -2.18 -8.28
N PRO A 103 -7.43 -3.11 -7.99
CA PRO A 103 -8.65 -2.79 -7.26
C PRO A 103 -8.47 -2.63 -5.76
N PHE A 104 -7.28 -2.86 -5.22
CA PHE A 104 -7.00 -2.69 -3.80
C PHE A 104 -5.88 -1.70 -3.57
N LEU A 105 -6.03 -0.91 -2.52
CA LEU A 105 -5.02 0.07 -2.13
C LEU A 105 -4.92 0.07 -0.61
N LEU A 106 -3.72 -0.19 -0.10
CA LEU A 106 -3.43 -0.08 1.33
C LEU A 106 -2.66 1.21 1.54
N ILE A 107 -3.07 2.00 2.52
CA ILE A 107 -2.47 3.32 2.75
C ILE A 107 -2.25 3.51 4.24
N GLU A 108 -1.07 4.00 4.59
CA GLU A 108 -0.79 4.40 5.95
C GLU A 108 -0.96 5.90 6.08
N LEU A 109 -2.11 6.30 6.62
CA LEU A 109 -2.44 7.71 6.82
C LEU A 109 -2.31 8.08 8.29
N PRO A 110 -1.75 9.25 8.60
CA PRO A 110 -1.78 9.74 9.97
C PRO A 110 -3.21 9.95 10.47
N PRO A 111 -3.43 9.92 11.77
CA PRO A 111 -4.76 10.20 12.30
C PRO A 111 -5.27 11.55 11.84
N GLY A 112 -6.55 11.60 11.50
CA GLY A 112 -7.18 12.83 11.02
C GLY A 112 -8.36 12.54 10.13
N LYS A 113 -8.95 13.60 9.61
CA LYS A 113 -10.10 13.51 8.72
C LYS A 113 -9.66 13.76 7.29
N TYR A 114 -10.18 12.94 6.39
CA TYR A 114 -9.77 12.96 4.99
C TYR A 114 -10.97 12.87 4.07
N ARG A 115 -10.79 13.40 2.88
CA ARG A 115 -11.76 13.28 1.80
C ARG A 115 -11.09 12.50 0.67
N ILE A 116 -11.72 11.41 0.26
CA ILE A 116 -11.16 10.50 -0.73
C ILE A 116 -12.09 10.47 -1.93
N SER A 117 -11.54 10.70 -3.11
CA SER A 117 -12.28 10.65 -4.37
C SER A 117 -11.65 9.64 -5.29
N ALA A 118 -12.47 8.84 -5.96
CA ALA A 118 -12.00 7.84 -6.90
C ALA A 118 -12.91 7.80 -8.11
N GLY A 119 -12.32 7.66 -9.30
CA GLY A 119 -13.06 7.59 -10.53
C GLY A 119 -12.27 8.13 -11.70
N SER A 120 -12.96 8.82 -12.60
CA SER A 120 -12.35 9.50 -13.74
C SER A 120 -12.51 11.00 -13.57
N ALA A 121 -11.92 11.75 -14.51
CA ALA A 121 -12.06 13.20 -14.49
C ALA A 121 -13.53 13.65 -14.65
N ALA A 122 -14.32 12.87 -15.39
CA ALA A 122 -15.72 13.22 -15.64
C ALA A 122 -16.65 12.75 -14.53
N HIS A 123 -16.34 11.59 -13.94
CA HIS A 123 -17.22 10.96 -12.97
C HIS A 123 -16.40 10.37 -11.83
N SER A 124 -16.62 10.85 -10.62
CA SER A 124 -15.94 10.30 -9.46
C SER A 124 -16.88 10.24 -8.28
N ASN A 125 -16.60 9.33 -7.36
CA ASN A 125 -17.28 9.26 -6.07
C ASN A 125 -16.36 9.75 -4.99
N THR A 126 -16.93 10.40 -3.98
CA THR A 126 -16.18 10.96 -2.87
C THR A 126 -16.74 10.42 -1.57
N GLN A 127 -15.85 10.03 -0.65
CA GLN A 127 -16.23 9.62 0.69
C GLN A 127 -15.34 10.32 1.70
N PHE A 128 -15.88 10.54 2.88
CA PHE A 128 -15.17 11.14 3.98
C PHE A 128 -14.86 10.07 5.01
N ILE A 129 -13.67 10.12 5.59
CA ILE A 129 -13.25 9.13 6.55
C ILE A 129 -12.43 9.80 7.65
N GLN A 130 -12.50 9.24 8.84
CA GLN A 130 -11.65 9.64 9.94
C GLN A 130 -10.72 8.49 10.28
N ILE A 131 -9.41 8.77 10.23
CA ILE A 131 -8.39 7.80 10.59
C ILE A 131 -8.07 8.00 12.06
N ARG A 132 -8.13 6.91 12.82
CA ARG A 132 -7.82 6.92 14.24
C ARG A 132 -6.56 6.13 14.49
N ARG A 133 -5.81 6.56 15.48
CA ARG A 133 -4.58 5.88 15.84
C ARG A 133 -4.85 4.42 16.19
N GLY A 134 -4.10 3.53 15.59
CA GLY A 134 -4.20 2.11 15.88
C GLY A 134 -5.36 1.40 15.23
N ALA A 135 -6.23 2.10 14.51
CA ALA A 135 -7.35 1.48 13.82
C ALA A 135 -6.95 1.05 12.43
N HIS A 136 -7.63 0.01 11.95
CA HIS A 136 -7.49 -0.48 10.58
C HIS A 136 -8.88 -0.48 9.97
N GLN A 137 -9.08 0.35 8.96
CA GLN A 137 -10.40 0.55 8.39
C GLN A 137 -10.44 0.07 6.96
N LYS A 138 -11.60 -0.42 6.55
CA LYS A 138 -11.84 -0.85 5.18
C LYS A 138 -12.92 0.02 4.59
N LEU A 139 -12.69 0.53 3.38
CA LEU A 139 -13.63 1.39 2.68
C LEU A 139 -13.80 0.88 1.26
N VAL A 140 -15.04 0.73 0.85
CA VAL A 140 -15.37 0.26 -0.49
C VAL A 140 -15.89 1.44 -1.31
N PHE A 141 -15.27 1.66 -2.47
CA PHE A 141 -15.71 2.66 -3.42
C PHE A 141 -16.41 2.01 -4.59
N GLN A 142 -17.58 2.51 -4.91
CA GLN A 142 -18.23 2.15 -6.15
C GLN A 142 -17.84 3.17 -7.21
N ILE A 143 -17.19 2.67 -8.27
CA ILE A 143 -16.70 3.53 -9.34
C ILE A 143 -17.85 3.77 -10.30
N PRO A 144 -18.14 5.02 -10.66
CA PRO A 144 -19.23 5.32 -11.57
C PRO A 144 -18.97 4.74 -12.95
N GLU A 145 -20.04 4.29 -13.60
CA GLU A 145 -19.96 3.90 -14.99
C GLU A 145 -19.89 5.15 -15.87
N GLU A 146 -19.17 5.02 -16.97
CA GLU A 146 -19.08 6.10 -17.93
C GLU A 146 -20.01 5.88 -19.09
#